data_f56e13b036e8ceb03067a15a2c08a86c
#
_entry.id   f56e13b036e8ceb03067a15a2c08a86c
#
_cell.length_a   1.000
_cell.length_b   1.000
_cell.length_c   1.000
_cell.angle_alpha   90.00
_cell.angle_beta   90.00
_cell.angle_gamma   90.00
#
_symmetry.space_group_name_H-M   'P 1'
#
loop_
_entity.id
_entity.type
_entity.pdbx_description
1 polymer ?
#
loop_
_entity_poly.entity_id
_entity_poly.type
_entity_poly.pdbx_seq_one_letter_code
_entity_poly.pdbx_strand_id
1 'polypeptide(L)'
;MKHHRIRLRGPWQCIIAPSDLAPITQTITVPCLIPEIVDGTSFRIARKLGRPSTLLAEEAVYLVITKPGYAFNVFWNQKEIGITTVDEDFEYAIKELLLERNLLEIEGSATQARAFLFEETFLEIRILPSSSLA
;
A
#
# COMPACT_ATOMS: atom_id res chain seq x y z
N MET A 1 22.33 3.55 -11.71
CA MET A 1 21.81 3.54 -10.33
C MET A 1 20.91 2.33 -10.16
N LYS A 2 21.15 1.53 -9.14
CA LYS A 2 20.36 0.33 -8.92
C LYS A 2 19.20 0.62 -7.96
N HIS A 3 18.01 0.20 -8.37
CA HIS A 3 16.83 0.21 -7.53
C HIS A 3 16.47 -1.22 -7.23
N HIS A 4 16.17 -1.49 -5.98
CA HIS A 4 15.74 -2.80 -5.55
C HIS A 4 14.29 -2.72 -5.12
N ARG A 5 13.45 -3.60 -5.65
CA ARG A 5 12.02 -3.63 -5.34
C ARG A 5 11.65 -4.89 -4.60
N ILE A 6 10.88 -4.71 -3.55
CA ILE A 6 10.31 -5.81 -2.79
C ILE A 6 8.81 -5.77 -3.02
N ARG A 7 8.31 -6.69 -3.85
CA ARG A 7 6.90 -6.70 -4.22
C ARG A 7 6.03 -7.21 -3.08
N LEU A 8 4.91 -6.53 -2.86
CA LEU A 8 3.98 -6.86 -1.80
C LEU A 8 2.71 -7.45 -2.39
N ARG A 9 2.85 -8.62 -3.02
CA ARG A 9 1.74 -9.24 -3.74
C ARG A 9 0.67 -9.82 -2.84
N GLY A 10 1.06 -10.54 -1.86
CA GLY A 10 0.11 -11.17 -0.95
C GLY A 10 0.76 -12.20 -0.07
N PRO A 11 0.01 -12.76 0.85
CA PRO A 11 -1.43 -12.55 1.06
C PRO A 11 -1.73 -11.22 1.74
N TRP A 12 -2.86 -10.62 1.37
CA TRP A 12 -3.41 -9.44 2.03
C TRP A 12 -4.71 -9.85 2.70
N GLN A 13 -5.00 -9.28 3.86
CA GLN A 13 -6.31 -9.40 4.50
C GLN A 13 -7.21 -8.30 3.93
N CYS A 14 -8.38 -8.69 3.45
CA CYS A 14 -9.35 -7.74 2.95
C CYS A 14 -10.60 -7.80 3.81
N ILE A 15 -11.00 -6.66 4.36
CA ILE A 15 -12.22 -6.54 5.15
C ILE A 15 -13.16 -5.63 4.38
N ILE A 16 -14.32 -6.16 4.02
CA ILE A 16 -15.36 -5.44 3.31
C ILE A 16 -16.50 -5.22 4.29
N ALA A 17 -16.92 -3.97 4.45
CA ALA A 17 -17.99 -3.60 5.36
C ALA A 17 -19.18 -3.04 4.57
N PRO A 18 -20.10 -3.91 4.10
CA PRO A 18 -21.35 -3.45 3.49
C PRO A 18 -22.19 -2.72 4.53
N SER A 19 -22.93 -1.70 4.12
CA SER A 19 -23.64 -0.83 5.06
C SER A 19 -24.66 -1.55 5.95
N ASP A 20 -25.24 -2.64 5.48
CA ASP A 20 -26.32 -3.34 6.19
C ASP A 20 -25.96 -4.73 6.69
N LEU A 21 -24.73 -5.17 6.52
CA LEU A 21 -24.32 -6.54 6.83
C LEU A 21 -23.06 -6.56 7.68
N ALA A 22 -22.81 -7.70 8.30
CA ALA A 22 -21.56 -7.91 9.04
C ALA A 22 -20.36 -7.82 8.09
N PRO A 23 -19.21 -7.33 8.57
CA PRO A 23 -18.00 -7.28 7.75
C PRO A 23 -17.60 -8.67 7.26
N ILE A 24 -17.12 -8.70 6.02
CA ILE A 24 -16.64 -9.93 5.38
C ILE A 24 -15.12 -9.83 5.31
N THR A 25 -14.43 -10.87 5.80
CA THR A 25 -12.96 -10.93 5.73
C THR A 25 -12.55 -11.99 4.74
N GLN A 26 -11.63 -11.66 3.85
CA GLN A 26 -11.09 -12.61 2.89
C GLN A 26 -9.62 -12.31 2.62
N THR A 27 -8.90 -13.31 2.14
CA THR A 27 -7.51 -13.16 1.76
C THR A 27 -7.43 -12.90 0.27
N ILE A 28 -6.65 -11.89 -0.12
CA ILE A 28 -6.50 -11.53 -1.52
C ILE A 28 -5.02 -11.45 -1.90
N THR A 29 -4.76 -11.54 -3.19
CA THR A 29 -3.44 -11.30 -3.78
C THR A 29 -3.58 -10.15 -4.76
N VAL A 30 -2.69 -9.18 -4.69
CA VAL A 30 -2.73 -8.04 -5.61
C VAL A 30 -1.80 -8.26 -6.81
N PRO A 31 -2.14 -7.75 -7.99
CA PRO A 31 -3.37 -7.03 -8.31
C PRO A 31 -4.57 -7.96 -8.34
N CYS A 32 -5.70 -7.45 -7.87
CA CYS A 32 -6.92 -8.24 -7.89
C CYS A 32 -8.15 -7.34 -7.97
N LEU A 33 -9.25 -7.96 -8.31
CA LEU A 33 -10.56 -7.35 -8.22
C LEU A 33 -11.15 -7.75 -6.88
N ILE A 34 -11.83 -6.83 -6.22
CA ILE A 34 -12.56 -7.15 -5.00
C ILE A 34 -13.99 -7.45 -5.39
N PRO A 35 -14.40 -8.73 -5.33
CA PRO A 35 -15.66 -9.14 -5.95
C PRO A 35 -16.90 -8.60 -5.26
N GLU A 36 -16.82 -8.24 -3.99
CA GLU A 36 -17.98 -7.82 -3.22
C GLU A 36 -18.16 -6.30 -3.16
N ILE A 37 -17.33 -5.53 -3.86
CA ILE A 37 -17.40 -4.07 -3.79
C ILE A 37 -18.53 -3.55 -4.67
N VAL A 38 -19.41 -2.78 -4.04
CA VAL A 38 -20.45 -2.00 -4.70
C VAL A 38 -20.36 -0.56 -4.19
N ASP A 39 -21.05 0.37 -4.85
CA ASP A 39 -21.06 1.78 -4.43
C ASP A 39 -21.41 1.93 -2.95
N GLY A 40 -20.64 2.72 -2.24
CA GLY A 40 -20.84 2.99 -0.84
C GLY A 40 -20.25 1.95 0.10
N THR A 41 -19.67 0.88 -0.43
CA THR A 41 -19.04 -0.15 0.40
C THR A 41 -17.69 0.32 0.88
N SER A 42 -17.46 0.28 2.20
CA SER A 42 -16.16 0.55 2.77
C SER A 42 -15.31 -0.71 2.75
N PHE A 43 -14.02 -0.55 2.52
CA PHE A 43 -13.10 -1.67 2.54
C PHE A 43 -11.78 -1.26 3.18
N ARG A 44 -11.09 -2.27 3.73
CA ARG A 44 -9.73 -2.11 4.24
C ARG A 44 -8.95 -3.34 3.83
N ILE A 45 -7.76 -3.11 3.30
CA ILE A 45 -6.82 -4.21 3.07
C ILE A 45 -5.59 -3.98 3.92
N ALA A 46 -5.02 -5.05 4.42
CA ALA A 46 -3.89 -4.97 5.33
C ALA A 46 -2.87 -6.05 5.01
N ARG A 47 -1.60 -5.68 5.10
CA ARG A 47 -0.50 -6.60 4.89
C ARG A 47 0.59 -6.36 5.92
N LYS A 48 1.01 -7.44 6.57
CA LYS A 48 2.15 -7.42 7.49
C LYS A 48 3.42 -7.64 6.68
N LEU A 49 4.48 -6.94 7.05
CA LEU A 49 5.77 -7.13 6.42
C LEU A 49 6.91 -6.82 7.40
N GLY A 50 8.01 -7.53 7.23
CA GLY A 50 9.19 -7.30 8.03
C GLY A 50 9.99 -6.10 7.54
N ARG A 51 10.98 -5.74 8.31
CA ARG A 51 11.94 -4.71 7.91
C ARG A 51 12.90 -5.30 6.88
N PRO A 52 13.14 -4.60 5.76
CA PRO A 52 14.19 -5.02 4.85
C PRO A 52 15.52 -5.10 5.60
N SER A 53 16.25 -6.17 5.41
CA SER A 53 17.52 -6.38 6.10
C SER A 53 18.61 -5.49 5.52
N THR A 54 19.51 -5.05 6.37
CA THR A 54 20.76 -4.38 5.97
C THR A 54 20.53 -3.14 5.10
N LEU A 55 19.84 -2.14 5.65
CA LEU A 55 19.71 -0.86 4.99
C LEU A 55 20.93 0.01 5.29
N LEU A 56 21.52 0.58 4.26
CA LEU A 56 22.65 1.49 4.38
C LEU A 56 22.17 2.91 4.63
N ALA A 57 23.04 3.75 5.19
CA ALA A 57 22.71 5.13 5.51
C ALA A 57 22.29 5.92 4.27
N GLU A 58 22.93 5.65 3.14
CA GLU A 58 22.66 6.35 1.89
C GLU A 58 21.47 5.79 1.11
N GLU A 59 20.82 4.75 1.64
CA GLU A 59 19.65 4.17 0.99
C GLU A 59 18.37 4.79 1.53
N ALA A 60 17.45 5.11 0.63
CA ALA A 60 16.09 5.52 0.97
C ALA A 60 15.13 4.38 0.68
N VAL A 61 14.02 4.32 1.40
CA VAL A 61 12.98 3.32 1.17
C VAL A 61 11.68 4.03 0.90
N TYR A 62 11.07 3.70 -0.23
CA TYR A 62 9.79 4.27 -0.63
C TYR A 62 8.72 3.20 -0.70
N LEU A 63 7.54 3.51 -0.17
CA LEU A 63 6.35 2.73 -0.45
C LEU A 63 5.77 3.26 -1.75
N VAL A 64 5.56 2.38 -2.73
CA VAL A 64 5.02 2.76 -4.03
C VAL A 64 3.75 1.96 -4.29
N ILE A 65 2.69 2.67 -4.67
CA ILE A 65 1.43 2.06 -5.11
C ILE A 65 1.16 2.60 -6.49
N THR A 66 1.15 1.71 -7.50
CA THR A 66 1.01 2.15 -8.89
C THR A 66 -0.44 2.11 -9.32
N LYS A 67 -0.85 3.16 -10.01
CA LYS A 67 -2.15 3.30 -10.67
C LYS A 67 -3.33 2.84 -9.82
N PRO A 68 -3.53 3.46 -8.65
CA PRO A 68 -4.68 3.11 -7.82
C PRO A 68 -5.99 3.39 -8.56
N GLY A 69 -6.96 2.48 -8.41
CA GLY A 69 -8.26 2.62 -9.03
C GLY A 69 -9.23 3.48 -8.24
N TYR A 70 -8.88 3.81 -7.00
CA TYR A 70 -9.69 4.63 -6.10
C TYR A 70 -8.81 5.59 -5.34
N ALA A 71 -9.40 6.64 -4.78
CA ALA A 71 -8.73 7.45 -3.78
C ALA A 71 -8.88 6.72 -2.44
N PHE A 72 -7.79 6.24 -1.87
CA PHE A 72 -7.83 5.63 -0.54
C PHE A 72 -6.80 6.23 0.39
N ASN A 73 -7.10 6.08 1.68
CA ASN A 73 -6.19 6.46 2.74
C ASN A 73 -5.16 5.36 2.94
N VAL A 74 -3.90 5.74 3.08
CA VAL A 74 -2.79 4.82 3.28
C VAL A 74 -2.25 5.01 4.68
N PHE A 75 -2.13 3.90 5.42
CA PHE A 75 -1.63 3.91 6.79
C PHE A 75 -0.40 3.03 6.91
N TRP A 76 0.61 3.52 7.58
CA TRP A 76 1.82 2.75 7.90
C TRP A 76 1.95 2.69 9.41
N ASN A 77 1.87 1.46 9.97
CA ASN A 77 1.90 1.24 11.41
C ASN A 77 0.88 2.12 12.13
N GLN A 78 -0.35 2.15 11.58
CA GLN A 78 -1.50 2.86 12.12
C GLN A 78 -1.42 4.39 12.03
N LYS A 79 -0.43 4.90 11.31
CA LYS A 79 -0.31 6.34 11.06
C LYS A 79 -0.66 6.62 9.61
N GLU A 80 -1.59 7.53 9.39
CA GLU A 80 -1.93 7.92 8.02
C GLU A 80 -0.76 8.66 7.38
N ILE A 81 -0.34 8.16 6.22
CA ILE A 81 0.79 8.75 5.50
C ILE A 81 0.35 9.45 4.20
N GLY A 82 -0.89 9.28 3.78
CA GLY A 82 -1.37 9.98 2.61
C GLY A 82 -2.65 9.41 2.05
N ILE A 83 -3.09 10.01 0.96
CA ILE A 83 -4.28 9.62 0.21
C ILE A 83 -3.85 9.45 -1.24
N THR A 84 -4.27 8.34 -1.87
CA THR A 84 -3.94 8.11 -3.26
C THR A 84 -4.82 8.94 -4.18
N THR A 85 -4.31 9.20 -5.39
CA THR A 85 -5.06 9.83 -6.47
C THR A 85 -5.26 8.81 -7.58
N VAL A 86 -6.48 8.73 -8.11
CA VAL A 86 -6.82 7.76 -9.15
C VAL A 86 -5.87 7.89 -10.34
N ASP A 87 -5.33 6.75 -10.78
CA ASP A 87 -4.42 6.60 -11.92
C ASP A 87 -3.07 7.30 -11.77
N GLU A 88 -2.76 7.83 -10.58
CA GLU A 88 -1.44 8.43 -10.31
C GLU A 88 -0.68 7.57 -9.32
N ASP A 89 0.58 7.29 -9.59
CA ASP A 89 1.41 6.52 -8.68
C ASP A 89 1.58 7.26 -7.36
N PHE A 90 1.44 6.52 -6.26
CA PHE A 90 1.64 7.05 -4.93
C PHE A 90 3.02 6.62 -4.44
N GLU A 91 3.80 7.58 -3.95
CA GLU A 91 5.13 7.32 -3.39
C GLU A 91 5.28 8.04 -2.06
N TYR A 92 5.82 7.34 -1.08
CA TYR A 92 6.05 7.94 0.23
C TYR A 92 7.31 7.36 0.85
N ALA A 93 8.20 8.24 1.33
CA ALA A 93 9.45 7.82 1.97
C ALA A 93 9.12 7.29 3.37
N ILE A 94 9.45 6.01 3.63
CA ILE A 94 9.05 5.35 4.88
C ILE A 94 10.22 4.87 5.72
N LYS A 95 11.46 5.11 5.30
CA LYS A 95 12.63 4.56 6.01
C LYS A 95 12.61 4.89 7.51
N GLU A 96 12.25 6.12 7.84
CA GLU A 96 12.22 6.59 9.22
C GLU A 96 11.07 5.96 10.03
N LEU A 97 10.11 5.35 9.35
CA LEU A 97 8.94 4.74 9.98
C LEU A 97 9.06 3.23 10.12
N LEU A 98 10.15 2.64 9.61
CA LEU A 98 10.33 1.20 9.61
C LEU A 98 10.60 0.66 11.02
N LEU A 99 9.84 -0.37 11.37
CA LEU A 99 10.02 -1.17 12.58
C LEU A 99 10.44 -2.58 12.17
N GLU A 100 10.74 -3.44 13.14
CA GLU A 100 11.02 -4.85 12.86
C GLU A 100 9.85 -5.53 12.17
N ARG A 101 8.64 -5.20 12.58
CA ARG A 101 7.39 -5.68 11.99
C ARG A 101 6.53 -4.49 11.67
N ASN A 102 6.02 -4.46 10.46
CA ASN A 102 5.26 -3.34 9.95
C ASN A 102 3.88 -3.79 9.47
N LEU A 103 2.95 -2.86 9.51
CA LEU A 103 1.60 -3.09 9.01
C LEU A 103 1.25 -1.99 8.01
N LEU A 104 0.98 -2.40 6.78
CA LEU A 104 0.47 -1.50 5.74
C LEU A 104 -1.02 -1.71 5.65
N GLU A 105 -1.78 -0.64 5.77
CA GLU A 105 -3.23 -0.68 5.63
C GLU A 105 -3.67 0.35 4.60
N ILE A 106 -4.64 -0.05 3.79
CA ILE A 106 -5.24 0.81 2.78
C ILE A 106 -6.74 0.76 2.99
N GLU A 107 -7.35 1.93 3.11
CA GLU A 107 -8.75 2.04 3.48
C GLU A 107 -9.47 3.00 2.55
N GLY A 108 -10.67 2.61 2.10
CA GLY A 108 -11.44 3.46 1.23
C GLY A 108 -12.88 3.03 1.10
N SER A 109 -13.61 3.76 0.28
CA SER A 109 -14.99 3.46 -0.07
C SER A 109 -15.12 3.44 -1.58
N ALA A 110 -15.80 2.43 -2.10
CA ALA A 110 -16.05 2.36 -3.53
C ALA A 110 -17.10 3.39 -3.90
N THR A 111 -16.78 4.28 -4.82
CA THR A 111 -17.72 5.29 -5.33
C THR A 111 -18.32 4.89 -6.65
N GLN A 112 -17.78 3.87 -7.28
CA GLN A 112 -18.29 3.31 -8.54
C GLN A 112 -17.96 1.83 -8.55
N ALA A 113 -18.61 1.07 -9.39
CA ALA A 113 -18.40 -0.37 -9.50
C ALA A 113 -17.06 -0.70 -10.19
N ARG A 114 -16.00 -0.09 -9.71
CA ARG A 114 -14.64 -0.43 -10.09
C ARG A 114 -14.10 -1.41 -9.09
N ALA A 115 -13.69 -2.54 -9.56
CA ALA A 115 -13.20 -3.56 -8.66
C ALA A 115 -11.68 -3.63 -8.57
N PHE A 116 -10.96 -2.83 -9.35
CA PHE A 116 -9.51 -2.86 -9.40
C PHE A 116 -8.91 -1.90 -8.38
N LEU A 117 -8.11 -2.41 -7.44
CA LEU A 117 -7.51 -1.59 -6.39
C LEU A 117 -6.34 -0.76 -6.92
N PHE A 118 -5.34 -1.43 -7.45
CA PHE A 118 -4.12 -0.83 -7.98
C PHE A 118 -3.37 -1.87 -8.79
N GLU A 119 -2.39 -1.42 -9.56
CA GLU A 119 -1.62 -2.33 -10.41
C GLU A 119 -0.57 -3.09 -9.61
N GLU A 120 0.28 -2.37 -8.89
CA GLU A 120 1.31 -2.98 -8.06
C GLU A 120 1.50 -2.22 -6.77
N THR A 121 2.04 -2.91 -5.75
CA THR A 121 2.51 -2.30 -4.51
C THR A 121 3.86 -2.92 -4.19
N PHE A 122 4.83 -2.08 -3.86
CA PHE A 122 6.15 -2.56 -3.50
C PHE A 122 6.89 -1.54 -2.65
N LEU A 123 7.93 -2.03 -1.96
CA LEU A 123 8.92 -1.16 -1.37
C LEU A 123 10.05 -1.01 -2.38
N GLU A 124 10.49 0.21 -2.60
CA GLU A 124 11.62 0.47 -3.49
C GLU A 124 12.76 1.07 -2.69
N ILE A 125 13.90 0.41 -2.74
CA ILE A 125 15.11 0.87 -2.08
C ILE A 125 15.92 1.63 -3.13
N ARG A 126 16.17 2.91 -2.88
CA ARG A 126 16.88 3.80 -3.80
C ARG A 126 18.16 4.28 -3.14
N ILE A 127 19.23 4.31 -3.91
CA ILE A 127 20.49 4.86 -3.44
C ILE A 127 20.48 6.36 -3.68
N LEU A 128 20.70 7.12 -2.61
CA LEU A 128 20.75 8.58 -2.72
C LEU A 128 21.99 9.01 -3.48
N PRO A 129 21.91 10.07 -4.29
CA PRO A 129 23.07 10.58 -5.00
C PRO A 129 24.14 11.07 -4.04
N SER A 130 25.39 10.76 -4.32
CA SER A 130 26.51 11.21 -3.46
C SER A 130 26.62 12.72 -3.42
N SER A 131 26.20 13.40 -4.47
CA SER A 131 26.20 14.86 -4.52
C SER A 131 25.30 15.48 -3.45
N SER A 132 24.33 14.73 -2.93
CA SER A 132 23.48 15.21 -1.86
C SER A 132 24.26 15.38 -0.56
N LEU A 133 25.48 14.88 -0.49
CA LEU A 133 26.33 14.98 0.69
C LEU A 133 27.24 16.19 0.66
N ALA A 134 27.26 16.90 -0.43
CA ALA A 134 28.14 18.05 -0.58
C ALA A 134 27.69 19.21 0.30
#